data_23dcc043d811033822ba023d22aa0e39
#
_entry.id   23dcc043d811033822ba023d22aa0e39
#
_cell.length_a   1.000
_cell.length_b   1.000
_cell.length_c   1.000
_cell.angle_alpha   90.00
_cell.angle_beta   90.00
_cell.angle_gamma   90.00
#
_symmetry.space_group_name_H-M   'P 1'
#
loop_
_entity.id
_entity.type
_entity.pdbx_description
1 polymer ?
#
loop_
_entity_poly.entity_id
_entity_poly.type
_entity_poly.pdbx_seq_one_letter_code
_entity_poly.pdbx_strand_id
1 'polypeptide(L)'
;MKRPLLITDCDEVLLHMLSHFGAWLDEAHHIDFEPANHDFGNALRRRSDGAQVPADEVWPLLDGFFATEMHRQTLVPHAREALGRIGEVADIVILTNLGDHCHEGRVAQLDAVGIRHRVLCNQGGKGPPVADLIAEYDPSAAVFVDDLPHHHASVARHAPDVWRLHMIAEPSLAPHVPPAPDAHARIDDWAVAVDWVLERLR
;
A
#
# COMPACT_ATOMS: atom_id res chain seq x y z
N MET A 1 -24.91 13.98 -9.35
CA MET A 1 -24.82 13.14 -8.14
C MET A 1 -23.35 13.09 -7.74
N LYS A 2 -23.04 13.14 -6.45
CA LYS A 2 -21.66 12.98 -5.96
C LYS A 2 -21.20 11.56 -6.28
N ARG A 3 -19.98 11.41 -6.80
CA ARG A 3 -19.38 10.07 -7.04
C ARG A 3 -18.78 9.56 -5.72
N PRO A 4 -18.82 8.24 -5.47
CA PRO A 4 -18.03 7.65 -4.38
C PRO A 4 -16.53 7.74 -4.65
N LEU A 5 -15.70 7.50 -3.61
CA LEU A 5 -14.25 7.57 -3.70
C LEU A 5 -13.61 6.32 -3.11
N LEU A 6 -12.74 5.66 -3.89
CA LEU A 6 -11.76 4.71 -3.37
C LEU A 6 -10.41 5.40 -3.19
N ILE A 7 -9.82 5.28 -2.01
CA ILE A 7 -8.44 5.66 -1.72
C ILE A 7 -7.70 4.38 -1.37
N THR A 8 -6.70 3.99 -2.17
CA THR A 8 -5.96 2.74 -1.97
C THR A 8 -4.47 3.00 -1.83
N ASP A 9 -3.80 2.24 -0.96
CA ASP A 9 -2.35 2.15 -0.99
C ASP A 9 -1.87 1.45 -2.26
N CYS A 10 -0.57 1.45 -2.49
CA CYS A 10 0.08 0.83 -3.62
C CYS A 10 0.89 -0.41 -3.23
N ASP A 11 1.89 -0.24 -2.36
CA ASP A 11 2.81 -1.31 -1.98
C ASP A 11 2.10 -2.31 -1.05
N GLU A 12 2.25 -3.62 -1.32
CA GLU A 12 1.52 -4.72 -0.65
C GLU A 12 -0.02 -4.67 -0.75
N VAL A 13 -0.54 -3.76 -1.58
CA VAL A 13 -1.98 -3.68 -1.89
C VAL A 13 -2.25 -3.84 -3.39
N LEU A 14 -1.55 -3.10 -4.24
CA LEU A 14 -1.64 -3.18 -5.70
C LEU A 14 -0.41 -3.83 -6.32
N LEU A 15 0.74 -3.65 -5.72
CA LEU A 15 2.02 -4.19 -6.16
C LEU A 15 2.71 -4.93 -5.01
N HIS A 16 3.24 -6.11 -5.31
CA HIS A 16 4.13 -6.81 -4.37
C HIS A 16 5.44 -6.05 -4.24
N MET A 17 5.81 -5.68 -3.02
CA MET A 17 7.04 -4.95 -2.72
C MET A 17 8.02 -5.80 -1.90
N LEU A 18 7.56 -6.41 -0.82
CA LEU A 18 8.42 -7.09 0.17
C LEU A 18 9.27 -8.21 -0.45
N SER A 19 8.68 -9.05 -1.27
CA SER A 19 9.39 -10.14 -1.95
C SER A 19 10.47 -9.62 -2.91
N HIS A 20 10.19 -8.54 -3.64
CA HIS A 20 11.14 -7.94 -4.59
C HIS A 20 12.22 -7.13 -3.89
N PHE A 21 11.89 -6.43 -2.82
CA PHE A 21 12.86 -5.76 -1.96
C PHE A 21 13.83 -6.76 -1.33
N GLY A 22 13.31 -7.87 -0.77
CA GLY A 22 14.13 -8.93 -0.22
C GLY A 22 15.09 -9.55 -1.25
N ALA A 23 14.60 -9.83 -2.46
CA ALA A 23 15.42 -10.35 -3.54
C ALA A 23 16.56 -9.38 -3.93
N TRP A 24 16.26 -8.08 -4.04
CA TRP A 24 17.27 -7.07 -4.32
C TRP A 24 18.29 -6.90 -3.19
N LEU A 25 17.85 -6.95 -1.93
CA LEU A 25 18.75 -6.91 -0.77
C LEU A 25 19.73 -8.09 -0.78
N ASP A 26 19.26 -9.29 -1.11
CA ASP A 26 20.11 -10.46 -1.26
C ASP A 26 21.12 -10.30 -2.39
N GLU A 27 20.66 -9.93 -3.58
CA GLU A 27 21.47 -9.82 -4.80
C GLU A 27 22.52 -8.71 -4.72
N ALA A 28 22.13 -7.52 -4.27
CA ALA A 28 22.94 -6.32 -4.36
C ALA A 28 23.70 -5.99 -3.07
N HIS A 29 23.18 -6.41 -1.91
CA HIS A 29 23.71 -5.98 -0.61
C HIS A 29 24.11 -7.14 0.30
N HIS A 30 23.85 -8.40 -0.07
CA HIS A 30 24.09 -9.59 0.77
C HIS A 30 23.42 -9.47 2.14
N ILE A 31 22.19 -8.96 2.15
CA ILE A 31 21.35 -8.78 3.32
C ILE A 31 20.17 -9.76 3.23
N ASP A 32 19.97 -10.53 4.27
CA ASP A 32 18.78 -11.36 4.44
C ASP A 32 17.63 -10.50 4.98
N PHE A 33 16.45 -10.65 4.40
CA PHE A 33 15.25 -9.93 4.77
C PHE A 33 14.17 -10.90 5.26
N GLU A 34 13.85 -10.78 6.56
CA GLU A 34 12.83 -11.60 7.21
C GLU A 34 11.78 -10.68 7.87
N PRO A 35 10.77 -10.23 7.12
CA PRO A 35 9.74 -9.31 7.64
C PRO A 35 8.77 -10.04 8.57
N ALA A 36 9.21 -10.38 9.79
CA ALA A 36 8.33 -10.90 10.81
C ALA A 36 7.51 -9.77 11.44
N ASN A 37 6.19 -9.92 11.51
CA ASN A 37 5.28 -9.05 12.29
C ASN A 37 5.32 -7.55 11.94
N HIS A 38 5.58 -7.17 10.69
CA HIS A 38 5.71 -5.76 10.24
C HIS A 38 6.80 -4.94 10.94
N ASP A 39 7.71 -5.56 11.65
CA ASP A 39 8.87 -4.86 12.19
C ASP A 39 9.97 -4.73 11.14
N PHE A 40 9.69 -3.87 10.17
CA PHE A 40 10.58 -3.62 9.04
C PHE A 40 11.98 -3.16 9.49
N GLY A 41 12.04 -2.35 10.55
CA GLY A 41 13.30 -1.83 11.09
C GLY A 41 14.21 -2.90 11.68
N ASN A 42 13.69 -4.07 12.04
CA ASN A 42 14.43 -5.18 12.63
C ASN A 42 14.53 -6.42 11.72
N ALA A 43 14.01 -6.32 10.48
CA ALA A 43 13.90 -7.44 9.56
C ALA A 43 15.18 -7.73 8.74
N LEU A 44 16.17 -6.84 8.75
CA LEU A 44 17.36 -6.91 7.89
C LEU A 44 18.58 -7.40 8.66
N ARG A 45 19.25 -8.42 8.13
CA ARG A 45 20.47 -8.98 8.72
C ARG A 45 21.58 -9.11 7.67
N ARG A 46 22.79 -8.67 8.01
CA ARG A 46 23.98 -8.87 7.15
C ARG A 46 24.32 -10.35 7.09
N ARG A 47 24.49 -10.91 5.92
CA ARG A 47 24.83 -12.32 5.74
C ARG A 47 26.24 -12.65 6.22
N SER A 48 27.15 -11.69 6.22
CA SER A 48 28.56 -11.88 6.59
C SER A 48 28.78 -12.29 8.05
N ASP A 49 27.96 -11.78 8.97
CA ASP A 49 28.13 -11.96 10.41
C ASP A 49 26.80 -12.17 11.18
N GLY A 50 25.65 -12.15 10.46
CA GLY A 50 24.31 -12.27 11.04
C GLY A 50 23.88 -11.03 11.85
N ALA A 51 24.67 -9.95 11.83
CA ALA A 51 24.34 -8.73 12.56
C ALA A 51 23.12 -8.04 11.96
N GLN A 52 22.29 -7.47 12.84
CA GLN A 52 21.17 -6.64 12.43
C GLN A 52 21.68 -5.39 11.69
N VAL A 53 21.02 -5.01 10.59
CA VAL A 53 21.28 -3.75 9.91
C VAL A 53 20.77 -2.60 10.79
N PRO A 54 21.58 -1.58 11.07
CA PRO A 54 21.15 -0.42 11.85
C PRO A 54 19.94 0.28 11.24
N ALA A 55 19.03 0.77 12.09
CA ALA A 55 17.77 1.38 11.64
C ALA A 55 17.98 2.59 10.71
N ASP A 56 19.06 3.33 10.89
CA ASP A 56 19.44 4.47 10.03
C ASP A 56 19.94 4.05 8.64
N GLU A 57 20.31 2.78 8.44
CA GLU A 57 20.66 2.21 7.12
C GLU A 57 19.43 1.59 6.40
N VAL A 58 18.39 1.20 7.13
CA VAL A 58 17.21 0.52 6.56
C VAL A 58 16.44 1.43 5.60
N TRP A 59 16.15 2.66 6.01
CA TRP A 59 15.38 3.60 5.18
C TRP A 59 16.12 4.04 3.92
N PRO A 60 17.43 4.31 3.93
CA PRO A 60 18.22 4.51 2.71
C PRO A 60 18.19 3.34 1.74
N LEU A 61 18.20 2.09 2.23
CA LEU A 61 18.05 0.90 1.38
C LEU A 61 16.67 0.86 0.73
N LEU A 62 15.62 1.13 1.48
CA LEU A 62 14.26 1.16 0.94
C LEU A 62 14.08 2.28 -0.10
N ASP A 63 14.60 3.47 0.18
CA ASP A 63 14.57 4.60 -0.75
C ASP A 63 15.37 4.29 -2.03
N GLY A 64 16.54 3.65 -1.90
CA GLY A 64 17.34 3.16 -3.01
C GLY A 64 16.60 2.15 -3.88
N PHE A 65 15.89 1.20 -3.27
CA PHE A 65 15.05 0.26 -4.00
C PHE A 65 13.97 0.97 -4.82
N PHE A 66 13.24 1.88 -4.22
CA PHE A 66 12.22 2.63 -4.95
C PHE A 66 12.80 3.52 -6.05
N ALA A 67 13.99 4.09 -5.84
CA ALA A 67 14.64 4.93 -6.83
C ALA A 67 15.12 4.14 -8.06
N THR A 68 15.58 2.89 -7.89
CA THR A 68 16.26 2.14 -8.97
C THR A 68 15.55 0.85 -9.38
N GLU A 69 14.83 0.19 -8.48
CA GLU A 69 14.33 -1.18 -8.65
C GLU A 69 12.78 -1.27 -8.65
N MET A 70 12.09 -0.15 -8.61
CA MET A 70 10.63 -0.10 -8.60
C MET A 70 10.00 -0.96 -9.72
N HIS A 71 10.67 -1.04 -10.88
CA HIS A 71 10.24 -1.84 -12.03
C HIS A 71 10.17 -3.35 -11.78
N ARG A 72 10.82 -3.86 -10.71
CA ARG A 72 10.76 -5.29 -10.34
C ARG A 72 9.43 -5.69 -9.72
N GLN A 73 8.73 -4.74 -9.11
CA GLN A 73 7.47 -5.02 -8.43
C GLN A 73 6.43 -5.58 -9.39
N THR A 74 5.76 -6.65 -8.99
CA THR A 74 4.73 -7.31 -9.77
C THR A 74 3.33 -6.96 -9.27
N LEU A 75 2.36 -6.96 -10.19
CA LEU A 75 0.97 -6.68 -9.87
C LEU A 75 0.39 -7.75 -8.93
N VAL A 76 -0.30 -7.30 -7.89
CA VAL A 76 -1.11 -8.18 -7.03
C VAL A 76 -2.24 -8.80 -7.86
N PRO A 77 -2.48 -10.12 -7.75
CA PRO A 77 -3.55 -10.79 -8.48
C PRO A 77 -4.89 -10.08 -8.32
N HIS A 78 -5.63 -9.96 -9.41
CA HIS A 78 -6.97 -9.34 -9.48
C HIS A 78 -7.05 -7.83 -9.18
N ALA A 79 -5.96 -7.16 -8.77
CA ALA A 79 -5.98 -5.73 -8.44
C ALA A 79 -6.46 -4.86 -9.60
N ARG A 80 -5.91 -5.04 -10.81
CA ARG A 80 -6.31 -4.27 -11.99
C ARG A 80 -7.78 -4.47 -12.36
N GLU A 81 -8.26 -5.71 -12.35
CA GLU A 81 -9.64 -6.06 -12.64
C GLU A 81 -10.61 -5.47 -11.60
N ALA A 82 -10.23 -5.50 -10.33
CA ALA A 82 -10.99 -4.90 -9.23
C ALA A 82 -11.08 -3.37 -9.39
N LEU A 83 -9.95 -2.70 -9.64
CA LEU A 83 -9.94 -1.26 -9.88
C LEU A 83 -10.75 -0.88 -11.12
N GLY A 84 -10.73 -1.72 -12.18
CA GLY A 84 -11.56 -1.52 -13.37
C GLY A 84 -13.05 -1.52 -13.03
N ARG A 85 -13.54 -2.52 -12.27
CA ARG A 85 -14.93 -2.60 -11.82
C ARG A 85 -15.32 -1.43 -10.90
N ILE A 86 -14.46 -1.06 -9.96
CA ILE A 86 -14.71 0.06 -9.05
C ILE A 86 -14.74 1.38 -9.80
N GLY A 87 -13.83 1.59 -10.75
CA GLY A 87 -13.73 2.80 -11.55
C GLY A 87 -14.98 3.12 -12.41
N GLU A 88 -15.82 2.12 -12.70
CA GLU A 88 -17.10 2.34 -13.38
C GLU A 88 -18.06 3.19 -12.52
N VAL A 89 -17.98 3.08 -11.19
CA VAL A 89 -18.94 3.71 -10.25
C VAL A 89 -18.31 4.75 -9.32
N ALA A 90 -17.00 4.72 -9.10
CA ALA A 90 -16.29 5.57 -8.15
C ALA A 90 -15.07 6.24 -8.79
N ASP A 91 -14.63 7.35 -8.20
CA ASP A 91 -13.30 7.89 -8.44
C ASP A 91 -12.28 7.10 -7.63
N ILE A 92 -11.05 7.00 -8.15
CA ILE A 92 -9.96 6.23 -7.50
C ILE A 92 -8.74 7.11 -7.36
N VAL A 93 -8.17 7.13 -6.15
CA VAL A 93 -6.89 7.78 -5.85
C VAL A 93 -5.97 6.75 -5.19
N ILE A 94 -4.73 6.67 -5.68
CA ILE A 94 -3.66 5.86 -5.11
C ILE A 94 -2.84 6.78 -4.20
N LEU A 95 -2.83 6.47 -2.90
CA LEU A 95 -2.14 7.22 -1.85
C LEU A 95 -1.02 6.36 -1.27
N THR A 96 0.20 6.57 -1.73
CA THR A 96 1.37 5.76 -1.39
C THR A 96 2.39 6.52 -0.54
N ASN A 97 3.05 5.82 0.39
CA ASN A 97 4.09 6.43 1.23
C ASN A 97 5.47 6.34 0.55
N LEU A 98 5.67 7.19 -0.45
CA LEU A 98 6.93 7.37 -1.19
C LEU A 98 7.40 8.82 -1.08
N GLY A 99 8.70 9.04 -1.26
CA GLY A 99 9.25 10.38 -1.51
C GLY A 99 8.74 10.95 -2.84
N ASP A 100 8.55 12.27 -2.91
CA ASP A 100 8.04 12.94 -4.12
C ASP A 100 8.91 12.68 -5.36
N HIS A 101 10.20 12.45 -5.17
CA HIS A 101 11.14 12.12 -6.27
C HIS A 101 10.82 10.77 -6.95
N CYS A 102 10.06 9.88 -6.31
CA CYS A 102 9.60 8.61 -6.87
C CYS A 102 8.27 8.70 -7.62
N HIS A 103 7.57 9.85 -7.55
CA HIS A 103 6.21 10.00 -8.08
C HIS A 103 6.10 9.65 -9.57
N GLU A 104 6.95 10.22 -10.42
CA GLU A 104 6.92 9.97 -11.87
C GLU A 104 7.20 8.49 -12.18
N GLY A 105 8.16 7.88 -11.48
CA GLY A 105 8.47 6.45 -11.60
C GLY A 105 7.27 5.57 -11.22
N ARG A 106 6.58 5.90 -10.13
CA ARG A 106 5.39 5.17 -9.68
C ARG A 106 4.23 5.29 -10.68
N VAL A 107 3.99 6.46 -11.21
CA VAL A 107 2.97 6.67 -12.25
C VAL A 107 3.30 5.82 -13.49
N ALA A 108 4.53 5.88 -13.98
CA ALA A 108 4.95 5.11 -15.15
C ALA A 108 4.84 3.58 -14.91
N GLN A 109 5.20 3.10 -13.71
CA GLN A 109 5.08 1.70 -13.33
C GLN A 109 3.62 1.22 -13.34
N LEU A 110 2.71 1.99 -12.73
CA LEU A 110 1.28 1.66 -12.70
C LEU A 110 0.66 1.72 -14.09
N ASP A 111 1.05 2.70 -14.91
CA ASP A 111 0.64 2.79 -16.32
C ASP A 111 1.04 1.55 -17.12
N ALA A 112 2.25 1.04 -16.91
CA ALA A 112 2.75 -0.15 -17.60
C ALA A 112 1.91 -1.41 -17.32
N VAL A 113 1.29 -1.49 -16.13
CA VAL A 113 0.39 -2.59 -15.76
C VAL A 113 -1.10 -2.25 -15.98
N GLY A 114 -1.40 -1.10 -16.61
CA GLY A 114 -2.76 -0.70 -16.99
C GLY A 114 -3.57 -0.05 -15.88
N ILE A 115 -2.95 0.42 -14.80
CA ILE A 115 -3.57 1.17 -13.71
C ILE A 115 -3.29 2.66 -13.92
N ARG A 116 -4.33 3.43 -14.30
CA ARG A 116 -4.22 4.85 -14.67
C ARG A 116 -5.13 5.72 -13.83
N HIS A 117 -4.77 5.83 -12.55
CA HIS A 117 -5.48 6.66 -11.58
C HIS A 117 -4.54 7.73 -11.03
N ARG A 118 -5.10 8.76 -10.39
CA ARG A 118 -4.32 9.78 -9.71
C ARG A 118 -3.46 9.14 -8.63
N VAL A 119 -2.16 9.44 -8.62
CA VAL A 119 -1.20 9.01 -7.62
C VAL A 119 -0.80 10.20 -6.75
N LEU A 120 -0.81 10.01 -5.44
CA LEU A 120 -0.32 10.98 -4.45
C LEU A 120 0.76 10.31 -3.60
N CYS A 121 1.92 10.94 -3.55
CA CYS A 121 2.96 10.60 -2.59
C CYS A 121 2.66 11.24 -1.24
N ASN A 122 2.98 10.54 -0.16
CA ASN A 122 2.81 10.99 1.21
C ASN A 122 3.97 10.52 2.06
N GLN A 123 4.17 11.14 3.20
CA GLN A 123 5.09 10.69 4.24
C GLN A 123 4.40 10.79 5.60
N GLY A 124 4.50 9.72 6.39
CA GLY A 124 3.84 9.63 7.69
C GLY A 124 2.42 9.07 7.63
N GLY A 125 1.59 9.43 8.58
CA GLY A 125 0.22 8.90 8.70
C GLY A 125 -0.70 9.35 7.56
N LYS A 126 -1.52 8.45 7.01
CA LYS A 126 -2.42 8.74 5.87
C LYS A 126 -3.73 9.44 6.24
N GLY A 127 -4.02 9.65 7.53
CA GLY A 127 -5.27 10.32 7.97
C GLY A 127 -5.45 11.73 7.43
N PRO A 128 -4.47 12.66 7.60
CA PRO A 128 -4.58 14.02 7.06
C PRO A 128 -4.82 14.04 5.54
N PRO A 129 -4.00 13.40 4.68
CA PRO A 129 -4.25 13.41 3.23
C PRO A 129 -5.57 12.74 2.83
N VAL A 130 -6.05 11.73 3.56
CA VAL A 130 -7.38 11.16 3.34
C VAL A 130 -8.47 12.20 3.64
N ALA A 131 -8.37 12.96 4.74
CA ALA A 131 -9.32 14.02 5.07
C ALA A 131 -9.32 15.12 4.00
N ASP A 132 -8.16 15.50 3.47
CA ASP A 132 -8.03 16.47 2.38
C ASP A 132 -8.69 15.96 1.09
N LEU A 133 -8.52 14.69 0.75
CA LEU A 133 -9.19 14.06 -0.39
C LEU A 133 -10.72 14.02 -0.22
N ILE A 134 -11.22 13.71 0.99
CA ILE A 134 -12.66 13.78 1.26
C ILE A 134 -13.18 15.20 1.06
N ALA A 135 -12.46 16.21 1.51
CA ALA A 135 -12.85 17.62 1.30
C ALA A 135 -12.78 18.02 -0.19
N GLU A 136 -11.77 17.55 -0.94
CA GLU A 136 -11.60 17.85 -2.37
C GLU A 136 -12.68 17.20 -3.24
N TYR A 137 -12.93 15.89 -3.04
CA TYR A 137 -13.85 15.11 -3.88
C TYR A 137 -15.31 15.24 -3.44
N ASP A 138 -15.56 15.61 -2.19
CA ASP A 138 -16.90 15.65 -1.58
C ASP A 138 -17.74 14.39 -1.92
N PRO A 139 -17.21 13.17 -1.68
CA PRO A 139 -17.80 11.94 -2.17
C PRO A 139 -19.10 11.56 -1.45
N SER A 140 -19.98 10.78 -2.11
CA SER A 140 -21.18 10.24 -1.46
C SER A 140 -20.86 9.17 -0.42
N ALA A 141 -19.79 8.41 -0.63
CA ALA A 141 -19.23 7.41 0.28
C ALA A 141 -17.73 7.25 -0.04
N ALA A 142 -16.93 6.81 0.92
CA ALA A 142 -15.51 6.58 0.69
C ALA A 142 -15.02 5.29 1.35
N VAL A 143 -14.07 4.63 0.67
CA VAL A 143 -13.34 3.46 1.17
C VAL A 143 -11.85 3.74 1.11
N PHE A 144 -11.14 3.36 2.16
CA PHE A 144 -9.69 3.37 2.27
C PHE A 144 -9.17 1.93 2.38
N VAL A 145 -8.18 1.56 1.56
CA VAL A 145 -7.54 0.23 1.56
C VAL A 145 -6.06 0.38 1.82
N ASP A 146 -5.52 -0.35 2.80
CA ASP A 146 -4.11 -0.23 3.21
C ASP A 146 -3.68 -1.51 3.95
N ASP A 147 -2.37 -1.83 3.95
CA ASP A 147 -1.81 -2.98 4.64
C ASP A 147 -1.34 -2.67 6.08
N LEU A 148 -1.13 -1.39 6.43
CA LEU A 148 -0.50 -1.01 7.68
C LEU A 148 -1.50 -0.54 8.75
N PRO A 149 -1.57 -1.20 9.93
CA PRO A 149 -2.51 -0.88 10.99
C PRO A 149 -2.47 0.58 11.45
N HIS A 150 -1.28 1.21 11.48
CA HIS A 150 -1.15 2.60 11.92
C HIS A 150 -1.76 3.61 10.94
N HIS A 151 -1.89 3.27 9.65
CA HIS A 151 -2.61 4.08 8.68
C HIS A 151 -4.12 4.01 8.92
N HIS A 152 -4.66 2.82 9.22
CA HIS A 152 -6.06 2.68 9.61
C HIS A 152 -6.39 3.50 10.86
N ALA A 153 -5.52 3.45 11.90
CA ALA A 153 -5.66 4.26 13.10
C ALA A 153 -5.60 5.77 12.78
N SER A 154 -4.72 6.17 11.87
CA SER A 154 -4.63 7.56 11.43
C SER A 154 -5.90 8.01 10.71
N VAL A 155 -6.42 7.21 9.77
CA VAL A 155 -7.65 7.53 9.03
C VAL A 155 -8.87 7.54 9.97
N ALA A 156 -8.97 6.60 10.91
CA ALA A 156 -10.05 6.59 11.90
C ALA A 156 -10.14 7.89 12.71
N ARG A 157 -8.99 8.53 13.00
CA ARG A 157 -8.95 9.80 13.74
C ARG A 157 -9.30 11.03 12.88
N HIS A 158 -8.92 11.05 11.59
CA HIS A 158 -9.03 12.25 10.76
C HIS A 158 -10.22 12.22 9.80
N ALA A 159 -10.68 11.02 9.43
CA ALA A 159 -11.81 10.79 8.53
C ALA A 159 -12.62 9.56 9.01
N PRO A 160 -13.31 9.66 10.17
CA PRO A 160 -13.96 8.51 10.82
C PRO A 160 -15.05 7.85 9.97
N ASP A 161 -15.71 8.60 9.10
CA ASP A 161 -16.80 8.11 8.24
C ASP A 161 -16.30 7.30 7.02
N VAL A 162 -14.99 7.28 6.76
CA VAL A 162 -14.40 6.48 5.69
C VAL A 162 -14.36 5.00 6.10
N TRP A 163 -14.91 4.13 5.26
CA TRP A 163 -14.77 2.69 5.42
C TRP A 163 -13.30 2.28 5.25
N ARG A 164 -12.79 1.41 6.10
CA ARG A 164 -11.37 1.00 6.12
C ARG A 164 -11.26 -0.50 5.94
N LEU A 165 -10.59 -0.91 4.87
CA LEU A 165 -10.30 -2.30 4.54
C LEU A 165 -8.81 -2.57 4.73
N HIS A 166 -8.45 -3.45 5.66
CA HIS A 166 -7.10 -3.95 5.83
C HIS A 166 -6.84 -5.05 4.82
N MET A 167 -5.77 -4.91 4.03
CA MET A 167 -5.38 -5.88 3.00
C MET A 167 -3.87 -6.08 3.03
N ILE A 168 -3.42 -7.33 3.03
CA ILE A 168 -2.00 -7.70 2.94
C ILE A 168 -1.87 -8.66 1.77
N ALA A 169 -1.27 -8.20 0.67
CA ALA A 169 -1.16 -9.00 -0.54
C ALA A 169 -0.05 -10.05 -0.48
N GLU A 170 0.97 -9.88 0.39
CA GLU A 170 2.07 -10.84 0.51
C GLU A 170 1.62 -12.12 1.22
N PRO A 171 1.52 -13.28 0.50
CA PRO A 171 0.96 -14.50 1.08
C PRO A 171 1.80 -15.09 2.22
N SER A 172 3.09 -14.83 2.22
CA SER A 172 4.00 -15.31 3.29
C SER A 172 3.83 -14.50 4.57
N LEU A 173 3.38 -13.25 4.48
CA LEU A 173 3.21 -12.34 5.61
C LEU A 173 1.78 -12.35 6.16
N ALA A 174 0.78 -12.41 5.29
CA ALA A 174 -0.64 -12.28 5.65
C ALA A 174 -1.09 -13.16 6.83
N PRO A 175 -0.68 -14.46 6.94
CA PRO A 175 -1.07 -15.32 8.06
C PRO A 175 -0.50 -14.89 9.43
N HIS A 176 0.58 -14.13 9.43
CA HIS A 176 1.31 -13.73 10.65
C HIS A 176 0.90 -12.37 11.19
N VAL A 177 0.10 -11.62 10.44
CA VAL A 177 -0.34 -10.28 10.80
C VAL A 177 -1.78 -10.29 11.29
N PRO A 178 -2.07 -9.81 12.49
CA PRO A 178 -3.45 -9.71 12.98
C PRO A 178 -4.21 -8.62 12.20
N PRO A 179 -5.55 -8.71 12.13
CA PRO A 179 -6.37 -7.63 11.58
C PRO A 179 -6.09 -6.29 12.28
N ALA A 180 -6.03 -5.21 11.51
CA ALA A 180 -5.87 -3.87 12.06
C ALA A 180 -7.09 -3.51 12.93
N PRO A 181 -6.89 -3.08 14.19
CA PRO A 181 -8.01 -2.82 15.12
C PRO A 181 -8.98 -1.73 14.64
N ASP A 182 -8.46 -0.75 13.88
CA ASP A 182 -9.25 0.36 13.35
C ASP A 182 -9.80 0.11 11.94
N ALA A 183 -9.57 -1.06 11.36
CA ALA A 183 -10.20 -1.46 10.10
C ALA A 183 -11.60 -2.04 10.34
N HIS A 184 -12.50 -1.86 9.37
CA HIS A 184 -13.86 -2.42 9.42
C HIS A 184 -13.91 -3.87 8.91
N ALA A 185 -12.93 -4.26 8.10
CA ALA A 185 -12.75 -5.63 7.62
C ALA A 185 -11.28 -5.89 7.27
N ARG A 186 -10.95 -7.20 7.17
CA ARG A 186 -9.71 -7.66 6.57
C ARG A 186 -10.02 -8.64 5.45
N ILE A 187 -9.51 -8.36 4.24
CA ILE A 187 -9.65 -9.22 3.06
C ILE A 187 -8.36 -9.07 2.25
N ASP A 188 -7.61 -10.15 2.11
CA ASP A 188 -6.26 -10.15 1.52
C ASP A 188 -6.26 -10.55 0.02
N ASP A 189 -7.43 -10.63 -0.62
CA ASP A 189 -7.60 -10.98 -2.04
C ASP A 189 -8.56 -10.00 -2.73
N TRP A 190 -8.09 -9.33 -3.77
CA TRP A 190 -8.90 -8.41 -4.57
C TRP A 190 -10.10 -9.08 -5.25
N ALA A 191 -10.05 -10.37 -5.56
CA ALA A 191 -11.21 -11.09 -6.12
C ALA A 191 -12.41 -11.09 -5.16
N VAL A 192 -12.16 -11.03 -3.85
CA VAL A 192 -13.18 -10.95 -2.80
C VAL A 192 -13.40 -9.50 -2.34
N ALA A 193 -12.31 -8.75 -2.17
CA ALA A 193 -12.34 -7.38 -1.66
C ALA A 193 -13.16 -6.44 -2.54
N VAL A 194 -13.16 -6.63 -3.86
CA VAL A 194 -13.91 -5.78 -4.81
C VAL A 194 -15.40 -5.74 -4.50
N ASP A 195 -16.01 -6.83 -4.15
CA ASP A 195 -17.45 -6.88 -3.84
C ASP A 195 -17.75 -6.19 -2.50
N TRP A 196 -16.88 -6.35 -1.50
CA TRP A 196 -16.96 -5.63 -0.22
C TRP A 196 -16.84 -4.11 -0.42
N VAL A 197 -15.88 -3.67 -1.26
CA VAL A 197 -15.69 -2.24 -1.59
C VAL A 197 -16.91 -1.68 -2.31
N LEU A 198 -17.39 -2.36 -3.36
CA LEU A 198 -18.55 -1.93 -4.14
C LEU A 198 -19.84 -1.82 -3.30
N GLU A 199 -20.01 -2.69 -2.31
CA GLU A 199 -21.15 -2.62 -1.39
C GLU A 199 -21.14 -1.34 -0.53
N ARG A 200 -19.95 -0.87 -0.12
CA ARG A 200 -19.79 0.31 0.74
C ARG A 200 -19.72 1.63 -0.02
N LEU A 201 -19.55 1.57 -1.31
CA LEU A 201 -19.56 2.72 -2.21
C LEU A 201 -20.97 3.01 -2.80
N ARG A 202 -21.99 2.25 -2.42
CA ARG A 202 -23.40 2.43 -2.87
C ARG A 202 -24.14 3.59 -2.18
#